data_4e909ae50c170b4f57e3db8ebeb3009b
#
_entry.id   4e909ae50c170b4f57e3db8ebeb3009b
#
_cell.length_a   1.000
_cell.length_b   1.000
_cell.length_c   1.000
_cell.angle_alpha   90.00
_cell.angle_beta   90.00
_cell.angle_gamma   90.00
#
_symmetry.space_group_name_H-M   'P 1'
#
loop_
_entity.id
_entity.type
_entity.pdbx_description
1 polymer ?
#
loop_
_entity_poly.entity_id
_entity_poly.type
_entity_poly.pdbx_seq_one_letter_code
_entity_poly.pdbx_strand_id
1 'polypeptide(L)'
;MGLTKFVLKRPVTTILSVICLIVFGLSSVLSSKLELIPEMDMPMLIVATTYVGASPEDVSELVTKPIEDEIGTLNGVKSVNSYSQENISMVILEYQYGTDIDEAYDDLKKKMDLMGSTLPEDADDPAIVEMNINDMATMTLAVNDDTAENLYNYVDESIAPEFEKISSVASVDVSGGQEQYIKVELIPEKLDQYHLSMSQVAQAVGSADFSLPAGSAIVGSQKLSVSAGVSYDTMERLKTIPITVGSGDIIHLEDIANVHTNLEDPIGIGRYNGRDTMTLAIKKQQESSAGEVSKAVNKTIERLE
;
A
#
# COMPACT_ATOMS: atom_id res chain seq x y z
N MET A 1 -48.19 18.16 -37.48
CA MET A 1 -49.41 17.31 -37.24
C MET A 1 -49.26 15.84 -37.71
N GLY A 2 -48.07 15.35 -38.05
CA GLY A 2 -47.86 13.97 -38.50
C GLY A 2 -47.81 12.93 -37.36
N LEU A 3 -47.09 13.26 -36.27
CA LEU A 3 -46.84 12.33 -35.18
C LEU A 3 -48.12 11.94 -34.42
N THR A 4 -48.96 12.89 -34.10
CA THR A 4 -50.22 12.68 -33.38
C THR A 4 -51.20 11.79 -34.18
N LYS A 5 -51.30 12.01 -35.53
CA LYS A 5 -52.10 11.13 -36.38
C LYS A 5 -51.54 9.71 -36.50
N PHE A 6 -50.21 9.54 -36.43
CA PHE A 6 -49.57 8.23 -36.46
C PHE A 6 -49.84 7.46 -35.18
N VAL A 7 -49.69 8.12 -34.02
CA VAL A 7 -49.97 7.57 -32.67
C VAL A 7 -51.43 7.09 -32.58
N LEU A 8 -52.39 7.91 -33.02
CA LEU A 8 -53.81 7.56 -32.96
C LEU A 8 -54.19 6.41 -33.92
N LYS A 9 -53.46 6.28 -35.05
CA LYS A 9 -53.73 5.21 -36.02
C LYS A 9 -53.16 3.83 -35.64
N ARG A 10 -52.14 3.81 -34.70
CA ARG A 10 -51.49 2.57 -34.27
C ARG A 10 -51.32 2.53 -32.75
N PRO A 11 -52.41 2.40 -31.98
CA PRO A 11 -52.37 2.48 -30.52
C PRO A 11 -51.51 1.36 -29.89
N VAL A 12 -51.54 0.14 -30.41
CA VAL A 12 -50.75 -0.99 -29.90
C VAL A 12 -49.22 -0.69 -30.04
N THR A 13 -48.79 -0.20 -31.18
CA THR A 13 -47.36 0.15 -31.40
C THR A 13 -46.93 1.26 -30.45
N THR A 14 -47.79 2.24 -30.22
CA THR A 14 -47.49 3.37 -29.31
C THR A 14 -47.37 2.89 -27.88
N ILE A 15 -48.30 2.06 -27.39
CA ILE A 15 -48.26 1.50 -26.06
C ILE A 15 -46.97 0.66 -25.86
N LEU A 16 -46.63 -0.19 -26.85
CA LEU A 16 -45.43 -1.03 -26.81
C LEU A 16 -44.16 -0.14 -26.77
N SER A 17 -44.10 0.93 -27.56
CA SER A 17 -42.97 1.86 -27.55
C SER A 17 -42.83 2.56 -26.18
N VAL A 18 -43.93 2.98 -25.56
CA VAL A 18 -43.92 3.59 -24.22
C VAL A 18 -43.44 2.58 -23.15
N ILE A 19 -43.94 1.33 -23.22
CA ILE A 19 -43.49 0.28 -22.31
C ILE A 19 -41.99 0.03 -22.48
N CYS A 20 -41.49 -0.07 -23.72
CA CYS A 20 -40.06 -0.22 -23.98
C CYS A 20 -39.24 0.94 -23.37
N LEU A 21 -39.68 2.19 -23.55
CA LEU A 21 -39.01 3.35 -22.99
C LEU A 21 -39.00 3.32 -21.46
N ILE A 22 -40.12 2.90 -20.84
CA ILE A 22 -40.17 2.76 -19.38
C ILE A 22 -39.21 1.66 -18.91
N VAL A 23 -39.18 0.50 -19.57
CA VAL A 23 -38.28 -0.61 -19.21
C VAL A 23 -36.82 -0.19 -19.39
N PHE A 24 -36.45 0.43 -20.51
CA PHE A 24 -35.10 0.93 -20.71
C PHE A 24 -34.73 2.04 -19.71
N GLY A 25 -35.64 2.99 -19.44
CA GLY A 25 -35.41 4.03 -18.44
C GLY A 25 -35.21 3.47 -17.05
N LEU A 26 -36.05 2.51 -16.63
CA LEU A 26 -35.91 1.86 -15.34
C LEU A 26 -34.63 1.04 -15.24
N SER A 27 -34.31 0.27 -16.31
CA SER A 27 -33.04 -0.47 -16.38
C SER A 27 -31.83 0.46 -16.29
N SER A 28 -31.84 1.59 -16.97
CA SER A 28 -30.75 2.57 -16.92
C SER A 28 -30.55 3.16 -15.53
N VAL A 29 -31.62 3.51 -14.83
CA VAL A 29 -31.55 4.01 -13.44
C VAL A 29 -31.03 2.94 -12.49
N LEU A 30 -31.47 1.69 -12.64
CA LEU A 30 -31.02 0.58 -11.79
C LEU A 30 -29.56 0.18 -12.06
N SER A 31 -29.06 0.44 -13.26
CA SER A 31 -27.67 0.16 -13.67
C SER A 31 -26.74 1.36 -13.44
N SER A 32 -27.25 2.50 -13.00
CA SER A 32 -26.42 3.67 -12.71
C SER A 32 -25.55 3.41 -11.49
N LYS A 33 -24.23 3.57 -11.66
CA LYS A 33 -23.27 3.53 -10.56
C LYS A 33 -23.49 4.73 -9.64
N LEU A 34 -23.55 4.49 -8.35
CA LEU A 34 -23.64 5.54 -7.35
C LEU A 34 -22.22 5.88 -6.87
N GLU A 35 -21.71 7.02 -7.31
CA GLU A 35 -20.41 7.54 -6.91
C GLU A 35 -20.57 8.79 -6.05
N LEU A 36 -19.71 8.93 -5.03
CA LEU A 36 -19.64 10.12 -4.18
C LEU A 36 -18.96 11.29 -4.90
N ILE A 37 -17.94 10.97 -5.68
CA ILE A 37 -17.18 11.92 -6.49
C ILE A 37 -17.19 11.37 -7.92
N PRO A 38 -17.57 12.15 -8.93
CA PRO A 38 -17.47 11.69 -10.31
C PRO A 38 -16.02 11.40 -10.66
N GLU A 39 -15.79 10.43 -11.53
CA GLU A 39 -14.46 10.17 -12.09
C GLU A 39 -13.95 11.46 -12.76
N MET A 40 -12.90 12.01 -12.20
CA MET A 40 -12.21 13.19 -12.73
C MET A 40 -10.75 12.80 -12.90
N ASP A 41 -10.28 12.90 -14.13
CA ASP A 41 -8.86 12.79 -14.41
C ASP A 41 -8.19 14.02 -13.81
N MET A 42 -7.43 13.83 -12.75
CA MET A 42 -6.53 14.86 -12.26
C MET A 42 -5.25 14.80 -13.09
N PRO A 43 -4.98 15.78 -13.92
CA PRO A 43 -3.78 15.80 -14.75
C PRO A 43 -2.57 16.19 -13.89
N MET A 44 -2.18 15.30 -12.97
CA MET A 44 -1.09 15.51 -12.01
C MET A 44 -0.19 14.28 -11.94
N LEU A 45 1.12 14.52 -12.04
CA LEU A 45 2.16 13.52 -11.80
C LEU A 45 3.04 13.97 -10.64
N ILE A 46 3.52 13.03 -9.85
CA ILE A 46 4.43 13.27 -8.73
C ILE A 46 5.74 12.54 -9.01
N VAL A 47 6.85 13.25 -8.93
CA VAL A 47 8.19 12.65 -8.93
C VAL A 47 8.67 12.61 -7.50
N ALA A 48 8.89 11.41 -6.96
CA ALA A 48 9.42 11.18 -5.63
C ALA A 48 10.82 10.58 -5.72
N THR A 49 11.76 11.13 -4.98
CA THR A 49 13.15 10.66 -4.95
C THR A 49 13.63 10.60 -3.51
N THR A 50 14.13 9.45 -3.08
CA THR A 50 14.71 9.27 -1.75
C THR A 50 16.19 9.58 -1.78
N TYR A 51 16.69 10.32 -0.78
CA TYR A 51 18.11 10.59 -0.59
C TYR A 51 18.44 10.42 0.89
N VAL A 52 18.72 9.18 1.29
CA VAL A 52 18.89 8.79 2.70
C VAL A 52 20.07 9.52 3.36
N GLY A 53 19.83 10.10 4.53
CA GLY A 53 20.82 10.83 5.32
C GLY A 53 21.02 12.30 4.90
N ALA A 54 20.32 12.78 3.88
CA ALA A 54 20.42 14.15 3.42
C ALA A 54 19.52 15.11 4.20
N SER A 55 20.04 16.30 4.51
CA SER A 55 19.26 17.40 5.08
C SER A 55 18.24 17.94 4.05
N PRO A 56 17.17 18.65 4.47
CA PRO A 56 16.23 19.29 3.54
C PRO A 56 16.92 20.25 2.55
N GLU A 57 17.97 20.94 2.98
CA GLU A 57 18.77 21.83 2.15
C GLU A 57 19.54 21.06 1.07
N ASP A 58 20.17 19.93 1.43
CA ASP A 58 20.89 19.09 0.48
C ASP A 58 19.93 18.44 -0.51
N VAL A 59 18.78 17.93 -0.03
CA VAL A 59 17.72 17.40 -0.90
C VAL A 59 17.25 18.47 -1.89
N SER A 60 17.05 19.71 -1.43
CA SER A 60 16.61 20.81 -2.29
C SER A 60 17.64 21.16 -3.37
N GLU A 61 18.92 21.27 -2.99
CA GLU A 61 19.98 21.70 -3.91
C GLU A 61 20.41 20.59 -4.89
N LEU A 62 20.54 19.35 -4.39
CA LEU A 62 21.16 18.26 -5.14
C LEU A 62 20.17 17.36 -5.86
N VAL A 63 18.91 17.35 -5.44
CA VAL A 63 17.88 16.48 -6.01
C VAL A 63 16.72 17.29 -6.59
N THR A 64 16.08 18.15 -5.78
CA THR A 64 14.84 18.82 -6.19
C THR A 64 15.08 19.81 -7.32
N LYS A 65 16.05 20.71 -7.20
CA LYS A 65 16.34 21.70 -8.25
C LYS A 65 16.74 21.08 -9.59
N PRO A 66 17.66 20.10 -9.67
CA PRO A 66 17.94 19.43 -10.93
C PRO A 66 16.70 18.81 -11.59
N ILE A 67 15.79 18.22 -10.79
CA ILE A 67 14.51 17.67 -11.28
C ILE A 67 13.62 18.80 -11.80
N GLU A 68 13.45 19.90 -11.07
CA GLU A 68 12.66 21.05 -11.50
C GLU A 68 13.17 21.66 -12.81
N ASP A 69 14.49 21.81 -12.95
CA ASP A 69 15.11 22.36 -14.16
C ASP A 69 14.83 21.50 -15.40
N GLU A 70 14.85 20.18 -15.26
CA GLU A 70 14.54 19.27 -16.35
C GLU A 70 13.04 19.23 -16.68
N ILE A 71 12.20 19.26 -15.64
CA ILE A 71 10.73 19.31 -15.77
C ILE A 71 10.27 20.62 -16.46
N GLY A 72 10.94 21.74 -16.16
CA GLY A 72 10.61 23.04 -16.76
C GLY A 72 10.66 23.06 -18.30
N THR A 73 11.23 22.04 -18.92
CA THR A 73 11.30 21.87 -20.38
C THR A 73 10.15 21.09 -20.98
N LEU A 74 9.26 20.49 -20.15
CA LEU A 74 8.12 19.69 -20.60
C LEU A 74 6.96 20.55 -21.09
N ASN A 75 6.28 20.06 -22.13
CA ASN A 75 5.11 20.71 -22.67
C ASN A 75 3.85 20.39 -21.83
N GLY A 76 2.90 21.33 -21.79
CA GLY A 76 1.60 21.11 -21.15
C GLY A 76 1.61 21.24 -19.63
N VAL A 77 2.76 21.44 -18.98
CA VAL A 77 2.86 21.71 -17.55
C VAL A 77 2.26 23.08 -17.25
N LYS A 78 1.32 23.12 -16.30
CA LYS A 78 0.65 24.33 -15.81
C LYS A 78 1.36 24.90 -14.60
N SER A 79 1.72 24.07 -13.64
CA SER A 79 2.46 24.45 -12.44
C SER A 79 3.31 23.30 -11.91
N VAL A 80 4.42 23.64 -11.29
CA VAL A 80 5.30 22.73 -10.56
C VAL A 80 5.37 23.20 -9.12
N ASN A 81 5.14 22.29 -8.18
CA ASN A 81 5.30 22.54 -6.75
C ASN A 81 6.20 21.46 -6.18
N SER A 82 7.20 21.85 -5.40
CA SER A 82 8.15 20.91 -4.82
C SER A 82 8.19 21.00 -3.30
N TYR A 83 8.50 19.87 -2.68
CA TYR A 83 8.68 19.72 -1.25
C TYR A 83 9.97 18.96 -1.01
N SER A 84 10.93 19.61 -0.34
CA SER A 84 12.17 19.00 0.10
C SER A 84 12.11 18.79 1.61
N GLN A 85 12.13 17.54 2.03
CA GLN A 85 12.16 17.14 3.43
C GLN A 85 13.43 16.32 3.71
N GLU A 86 13.67 16.01 4.98
CA GLU A 86 14.76 15.11 5.34
C GLU A 86 14.58 13.77 4.63
N ASN A 87 15.60 13.33 3.91
CA ASN A 87 15.67 12.10 3.12
C ASN A 87 14.76 12.00 1.87
N ILE A 88 13.90 12.96 1.56
CA ILE A 88 12.96 12.83 0.45
C ILE A 88 12.70 14.14 -0.29
N SER A 89 12.69 14.06 -1.62
CA SER A 89 12.19 15.07 -2.54
C SER A 89 10.86 14.64 -3.15
N MET A 90 9.89 15.54 -3.19
CA MET A 90 8.63 15.34 -3.91
C MET A 90 8.39 16.55 -4.83
N VAL A 91 8.26 16.31 -6.13
CA VAL A 91 7.95 17.32 -7.13
C VAL A 91 6.62 16.99 -7.80
N ILE A 92 5.64 17.87 -7.61
CA ILE A 92 4.27 17.71 -8.08
C ILE A 92 4.09 18.53 -9.35
N LEU A 93 3.77 17.89 -10.45
CA LEU A 93 3.48 18.50 -11.74
C LEU A 93 1.98 18.53 -11.96
N GLU A 94 1.43 19.70 -12.12
CA GLU A 94 0.05 19.91 -12.57
C GLU A 94 0.06 20.23 -14.07
N TYR A 95 -0.64 19.45 -14.86
CA TYR A 95 -0.80 19.68 -16.31
C TYR A 95 -2.07 20.47 -16.62
N GLN A 96 -2.17 20.98 -17.84
CA GLN A 96 -3.38 21.65 -18.30
C GLN A 96 -4.51 20.63 -18.50
N TYR A 97 -5.74 21.07 -18.24
CA TYR A 97 -6.93 20.21 -18.44
C TYR A 97 -7.01 19.72 -19.88
N GLY A 98 -7.20 18.41 -20.07
CA GLY A 98 -7.25 17.79 -21.39
C GLY A 98 -5.90 17.33 -21.94
N THR A 99 -4.82 17.45 -21.15
CA THR A 99 -3.54 16.80 -21.46
C THR A 99 -3.72 15.28 -21.33
N ASP A 100 -3.18 14.54 -22.29
CA ASP A 100 -3.08 13.08 -22.21
C ASP A 100 -2.02 12.73 -21.16
N ILE A 101 -2.46 12.15 -20.06
CA ILE A 101 -1.59 11.86 -18.92
C ILE A 101 -0.65 10.71 -19.22
N ASP A 102 -1.07 9.72 -20.02
CA ASP A 102 -0.21 8.61 -20.41
C ASP A 102 0.97 9.11 -21.26
N GLU A 103 0.71 10.03 -22.21
CA GLU A 103 1.77 10.67 -23.01
C GLU A 103 2.67 11.54 -22.14
N ALA A 104 2.09 12.31 -21.21
CA ALA A 104 2.85 13.14 -20.26
C ALA A 104 3.72 12.31 -19.32
N TYR A 105 3.22 11.16 -18.85
CA TYR A 105 3.98 10.20 -18.05
C TYR A 105 5.18 9.64 -18.82
N ASP A 106 4.96 9.21 -20.06
CA ASP A 106 6.04 8.67 -20.90
C ASP A 106 7.13 9.71 -21.19
N ASP A 107 6.74 10.95 -21.41
CA ASP A 107 7.70 12.03 -21.66
C ASP A 107 8.46 12.41 -20.39
N LEU A 108 7.77 12.48 -19.24
CA LEU A 108 8.40 12.70 -17.95
C LEU A 108 9.38 11.55 -17.62
N LYS A 109 8.97 10.30 -17.84
CA LYS A 109 9.81 9.13 -17.59
C LYS A 109 11.09 9.15 -18.41
N LYS A 110 11.01 9.45 -19.71
CA LYS A 110 12.21 9.60 -20.57
C LYS A 110 13.18 10.66 -20.01
N LYS A 111 12.64 11.74 -19.44
CA LYS A 111 13.45 12.78 -18.82
C LYS A 111 14.10 12.29 -17.53
N MET A 112 13.34 11.64 -16.66
CA MET A 112 13.87 11.11 -15.40
C MET A 112 14.91 10.01 -15.62
N ASP A 113 14.70 9.12 -16.57
CA ASP A 113 15.67 8.07 -16.95
C ASP A 113 17.02 8.65 -17.41
N LEU A 114 17.01 9.83 -18.03
CA LEU A 114 18.23 10.53 -18.45
C LEU A 114 18.94 11.24 -17.28
N MET A 115 18.23 11.53 -16.21
CA MET A 115 18.74 12.25 -15.06
C MET A 115 19.53 11.39 -14.07
N GLY A 116 19.40 10.05 -14.12
CA GLY A 116 20.01 9.15 -13.14
C GLY A 116 21.52 9.33 -12.98
N SER A 117 22.22 9.88 -14.00
CA SER A 117 23.64 10.22 -13.92
C SER A 117 23.94 11.65 -13.38
N THR A 118 22.93 12.47 -13.18
CA THR A 118 23.05 13.86 -12.72
C THR A 118 22.80 13.99 -11.23
N LEU A 119 22.05 13.05 -10.66
CA LEU A 119 21.74 12.98 -9.23
C LEU A 119 22.94 12.39 -8.45
N PRO A 120 23.04 12.63 -7.13
CA PRO A 120 24.04 11.99 -6.27
C PRO A 120 23.95 10.45 -6.36
N GLU A 121 25.10 9.75 -6.28
CA GLU A 121 25.16 8.28 -6.32
C GLU A 121 24.39 7.61 -5.16
N ASP A 122 24.23 8.31 -4.03
CA ASP A 122 23.49 7.83 -2.85
C ASP A 122 21.98 8.17 -2.90
N ALA A 123 21.51 8.86 -3.93
CA ALA A 123 20.09 9.12 -4.14
C ALA A 123 19.47 7.99 -4.98
N ASP A 124 18.27 7.59 -4.62
CA ASP A 124 17.50 6.63 -5.42
C ASP A 124 17.07 7.23 -6.77
N ASP A 125 16.79 6.38 -7.74
CA ASP A 125 16.21 6.81 -9.01
C ASP A 125 14.83 7.47 -8.80
N PRO A 126 14.51 8.56 -9.53
CA PRO A 126 13.23 9.23 -9.43
C PRO A 126 12.05 8.30 -9.79
N ALA A 127 11.15 8.09 -8.85
CA ALA A 127 9.91 7.33 -9.06
C ALA A 127 8.77 8.28 -9.45
N ILE A 128 8.09 7.95 -10.54
CA ILE A 128 6.91 8.71 -10.99
C ILE A 128 5.66 8.02 -10.49
N VAL A 129 4.83 8.79 -9.79
CA VAL A 129 3.55 8.33 -9.23
C VAL A 129 2.42 9.16 -9.84
N GLU A 130 1.44 8.50 -10.42
CA GLU A 130 0.19 9.13 -10.87
C GLU A 130 -0.74 9.33 -9.68
N MET A 131 -1.33 10.53 -9.59
CA MET A 131 -2.35 10.77 -8.58
C MET A 131 -3.73 10.44 -9.16
N ASN A 132 -4.32 9.38 -8.67
CA ASN A 132 -5.66 8.96 -9.07
C ASN A 132 -6.66 9.19 -7.91
N ILE A 133 -7.79 9.83 -8.20
CA ILE A 133 -8.88 9.99 -7.21
C ILE A 133 -9.39 8.63 -6.71
N ASN A 134 -9.30 7.59 -7.52
CA ASN A 134 -9.69 6.24 -7.10
C ASN A 134 -8.79 5.66 -6.00
N ASP A 135 -7.58 6.22 -5.81
CA ASP A 135 -6.68 5.83 -4.71
C ASP A 135 -7.08 6.44 -3.36
N MET A 136 -8.04 7.38 -3.38
CA MET A 136 -8.62 7.90 -2.15
C MET A 136 -9.53 6.86 -1.48
N ALA A 137 -9.52 6.86 -0.16
CA ALA A 137 -10.39 5.97 0.61
C ALA A 137 -11.87 6.22 0.29
N THR A 138 -12.56 5.20 -0.21
CA THR A 138 -14.00 5.21 -0.45
C THR A 138 -14.78 5.14 0.86
N MET A 139 -14.23 4.45 1.85
CA MET A 139 -14.81 4.26 3.17
C MET A 139 -13.70 4.18 4.21
N THR A 140 -13.95 4.79 5.36
CA THR A 140 -13.04 4.73 6.51
C THR A 140 -13.77 4.07 7.67
N LEU A 141 -13.15 3.05 8.25
CA LEU A 141 -13.64 2.35 9.43
C LEU A 141 -12.74 2.67 10.62
N ALA A 142 -13.33 2.74 11.79
CA ALA A 142 -12.63 2.85 13.06
C ALA A 142 -12.81 1.54 13.84
N VAL A 143 -11.71 0.91 14.25
CA VAL A 143 -11.73 -0.33 15.03
C VAL A 143 -11.13 -0.04 16.39
N ASN A 144 -11.90 -0.35 17.43
CA ASN A 144 -11.48 -0.22 18.82
C ASN A 144 -11.68 -1.56 19.52
N ASP A 145 -10.67 -1.99 20.27
CA ASP A 145 -10.78 -3.10 21.20
C ASP A 145 -9.90 -2.79 22.42
N ASP A 146 -10.56 -2.58 23.57
CA ASP A 146 -9.87 -2.28 24.84
C ASP A 146 -9.24 -3.54 25.46
N THR A 147 -9.46 -4.73 24.86
CA THR A 147 -8.99 -6.03 25.39
C THR A 147 -7.82 -6.62 24.59
N ALA A 148 -7.56 -6.14 23.39
CA ALA A 148 -6.49 -6.63 22.54
C ALA A 148 -5.13 -6.17 23.07
N GLU A 149 -4.20 -7.11 23.29
CA GLU A 149 -2.81 -6.83 23.71
C GLU A 149 -2.07 -5.97 22.67
N ASN A 150 -2.31 -6.22 21.39
CA ASN A 150 -1.84 -5.42 20.27
C ASN A 150 -2.93 -5.31 19.20
N LEU A 151 -3.65 -4.20 19.24
CA LEU A 151 -4.75 -3.96 18.33
C LEU A 151 -4.26 -3.83 16.87
N TYR A 152 -3.06 -3.26 16.65
CA TYR A 152 -2.50 -3.09 15.30
C TYR A 152 -2.33 -4.45 14.61
N ASN A 153 -1.56 -5.35 15.20
CA ASN A 153 -1.31 -6.66 14.59
C ASN A 153 -2.60 -7.45 14.39
N TYR A 154 -3.53 -7.38 15.35
CA TYR A 154 -4.82 -8.06 15.20
C TYR A 154 -5.63 -7.51 14.02
N VAL A 155 -5.67 -6.19 13.86
CA VAL A 155 -6.40 -5.55 12.75
C VAL A 155 -5.72 -5.83 11.42
N ASP A 156 -4.40 -5.70 11.34
CA ASP A 156 -3.63 -5.91 10.13
C ASP A 156 -3.65 -7.38 9.65
N GLU A 157 -3.42 -8.32 10.56
CA GLU A 157 -3.32 -9.75 10.22
C GLU A 157 -4.67 -10.47 10.10
N SER A 158 -5.71 -10.01 10.83
CA SER A 158 -6.98 -10.74 10.93
C SER A 158 -8.18 -10.00 10.36
N ILE A 159 -8.25 -8.67 10.54
CA ILE A 159 -9.41 -7.89 10.13
C ILE A 159 -9.26 -7.33 8.71
N ALA A 160 -8.14 -6.69 8.38
CA ALA A 160 -7.91 -6.10 7.07
C ALA A 160 -8.02 -7.14 5.93
N PRO A 161 -7.45 -8.37 6.04
CA PRO A 161 -7.60 -9.38 5.00
C PRO A 161 -9.03 -9.85 4.75
N GLU A 162 -9.94 -9.73 5.73
CA GLU A 162 -11.35 -10.06 5.51
C GLU A 162 -12.06 -9.06 4.60
N PHE A 163 -11.64 -7.80 4.64
CA PHE A 163 -12.13 -6.78 3.71
C PHE A 163 -11.44 -6.86 2.34
N GLU A 164 -10.17 -7.22 2.28
CA GLU A 164 -9.44 -7.41 1.02
C GLU A 164 -9.97 -8.58 0.18
N LYS A 165 -10.60 -9.59 0.81
CA LYS A 165 -11.28 -10.69 0.10
C LYS A 165 -12.53 -10.24 -0.66
N ILE A 166 -13.03 -9.03 -0.43
CA ILE A 166 -14.19 -8.48 -1.11
C ILE A 166 -13.79 -8.06 -2.52
N SER A 167 -14.41 -8.64 -3.53
CA SER A 167 -14.05 -8.41 -4.94
C SER A 167 -14.17 -6.95 -5.42
N SER A 168 -14.92 -6.11 -4.72
CA SER A 168 -15.06 -4.68 -5.02
C SER A 168 -14.04 -3.79 -4.28
N VAL A 169 -13.23 -4.36 -3.40
CA VAL A 169 -12.15 -3.68 -2.66
C VAL A 169 -10.83 -3.87 -3.38
N ALA A 170 -10.06 -2.80 -3.56
CA ALA A 170 -8.73 -2.83 -4.16
C ALA A 170 -7.64 -3.04 -3.11
N SER A 171 -7.70 -2.27 -2.02
CA SER A 171 -6.78 -2.37 -0.89
C SER A 171 -7.43 -1.85 0.38
N VAL A 172 -6.85 -2.23 1.50
CA VAL A 172 -7.20 -1.74 2.83
C VAL A 172 -5.93 -1.23 3.49
N ASP A 173 -5.85 0.07 3.71
CA ASP A 173 -4.71 0.66 4.41
C ASP A 173 -5.02 0.78 5.89
N VAL A 174 -4.21 0.15 6.72
CA VAL A 174 -4.32 0.20 8.18
C VAL A 174 -3.44 1.33 8.70
N SER A 175 -3.99 2.18 9.56
CA SER A 175 -3.27 3.29 10.17
C SER A 175 -3.72 3.53 11.61
N GLY A 176 -2.85 4.21 12.38
CA GLY A 176 -3.01 4.37 13.82
C GLY A 176 -2.45 3.17 14.61
N GLY A 177 -2.20 3.35 15.90
CA GLY A 177 -1.56 2.33 16.73
C GLY A 177 -0.06 2.22 16.50
N GLN A 178 0.52 1.15 17.00
CA GLN A 178 1.94 0.88 16.94
C GLN A 178 2.16 -0.57 16.55
N GLU A 179 2.93 -0.79 15.50
CA GLU A 179 3.34 -2.13 15.11
C GLU A 179 4.27 -2.72 16.20
N GLN A 180 4.04 -3.98 16.51
CA GLN A 180 4.88 -4.70 17.45
C GLN A 180 5.93 -5.49 16.68
N TYR A 181 7.19 -5.24 17.00
CA TYR A 181 8.31 -5.96 16.41
C TYR A 181 9.21 -6.57 17.47
N ILE A 182 10.03 -7.54 17.08
CA ILE A 182 11.02 -8.15 17.98
C ILE A 182 12.33 -7.40 17.81
N LYS A 183 12.77 -6.77 18.89
CA LYS A 183 14.06 -6.07 18.97
C LYS A 183 15.13 -6.99 19.49
N VAL A 184 16.24 -7.09 18.75
CA VAL A 184 17.45 -7.83 19.13
C VAL A 184 18.54 -6.81 19.45
N GLU A 185 18.78 -6.57 20.72
CA GLU A 185 19.83 -5.67 21.20
C GLU A 185 21.09 -6.47 21.52
N LEU A 186 22.12 -6.29 20.69
CA LEU A 186 23.40 -6.97 20.87
C LEU A 186 24.15 -6.37 22.07
N ILE A 187 24.81 -7.23 22.87
CA ILE A 187 25.58 -6.87 24.04
C ILE A 187 27.06 -6.74 23.59
N PRO A 188 27.64 -5.50 23.54
CA PRO A 188 28.98 -5.26 22.99
C PRO A 188 30.07 -6.11 23.69
N GLU A 189 30.01 -6.24 25.01
CA GLU A 189 30.99 -6.99 25.79
C GLU A 189 30.99 -8.48 25.46
N LYS A 190 29.82 -9.02 25.06
CA LYS A 190 29.67 -10.40 24.62
C LYS A 190 30.16 -10.60 23.19
N LEU A 191 29.92 -9.64 22.29
CA LEU A 191 30.47 -9.68 20.96
C LEU A 191 32.00 -9.70 20.98
N ASP A 192 32.60 -8.85 21.79
CA ASP A 192 34.07 -8.81 22.00
C ASP A 192 34.59 -10.13 22.60
N GLN A 193 33.89 -10.68 23.60
CA GLN A 193 34.26 -11.94 24.23
C GLN A 193 34.31 -13.11 23.24
N TYR A 194 33.32 -13.18 22.33
CA TYR A 194 33.21 -14.24 21.31
C TYR A 194 33.87 -13.88 19.99
N HIS A 195 34.50 -12.71 19.88
CA HIS A 195 35.10 -12.17 18.65
C HIS A 195 34.15 -12.15 17.45
N LEU A 196 32.92 -11.73 17.70
CA LEU A 196 31.86 -11.61 16.70
C LEU A 196 31.67 -10.15 16.29
N SER A 197 31.46 -9.92 15.00
CA SER A 197 31.01 -8.63 14.48
C SER A 197 29.49 -8.58 14.37
N MET A 198 28.91 -7.38 14.43
CA MET A 198 27.47 -7.16 14.23
C MET A 198 27.00 -7.75 12.88
N SER A 199 27.78 -7.61 11.83
CA SER A 199 27.43 -8.14 10.50
C SER A 199 27.36 -9.66 10.46
N GLN A 200 28.23 -10.35 11.20
CA GLN A 200 28.18 -11.82 11.30
C GLN A 200 26.92 -12.29 12.03
N VAL A 201 26.55 -11.60 13.11
CA VAL A 201 25.29 -11.91 13.82
C VAL A 201 24.07 -11.61 12.93
N ALA A 202 24.03 -10.46 12.27
CA ALA A 202 22.94 -10.11 11.34
C ALA A 202 22.81 -11.14 10.21
N GLN A 203 23.93 -11.59 9.65
CA GLN A 203 23.93 -12.63 8.62
C GLN A 203 23.44 -13.99 9.17
N ALA A 204 23.86 -14.37 10.38
CA ALA A 204 23.40 -15.61 11.02
C ALA A 204 21.88 -15.57 11.27
N VAL A 205 21.36 -14.48 11.79
CA VAL A 205 19.92 -14.29 12.01
C VAL A 205 19.15 -14.29 10.66
N GLY A 206 19.61 -13.54 9.66
CA GLY A 206 18.96 -13.45 8.35
C GLY A 206 18.98 -14.77 7.56
N SER A 207 19.95 -15.65 7.82
CA SER A 207 20.06 -16.98 7.19
C SER A 207 19.43 -18.12 7.99
N ALA A 208 18.98 -17.85 9.22
CA ALA A 208 18.46 -18.87 10.12
C ALA A 208 17.09 -19.39 9.68
N ASP A 209 16.22 -18.51 9.22
CA ASP A 209 14.89 -18.88 8.72
C ASP A 209 15.00 -19.28 7.24
N PHE A 210 14.81 -20.54 6.94
CA PHE A 210 14.84 -21.04 5.58
C PHE A 210 13.84 -22.18 5.38
N SER A 211 13.28 -22.23 4.15
CA SER A 211 12.41 -23.31 3.71
C SER A 211 12.89 -23.81 2.34
N LEU A 212 13.24 -25.08 2.28
CA LEU A 212 13.65 -25.75 1.05
C LEU A 212 12.55 -26.70 0.58
N PRO A 213 12.13 -26.64 -0.69
CA PRO A 213 11.20 -27.62 -1.23
C PRO A 213 11.87 -29.01 -1.27
N ALA A 214 11.34 -29.94 -0.49
CA ALA A 214 11.83 -31.32 -0.39
C ALA A 214 11.15 -32.29 -1.38
N GLY A 215 10.29 -31.76 -2.27
CA GLY A 215 9.57 -32.52 -3.28
C GLY A 215 8.08 -32.63 -3.01
N SER A 216 7.46 -33.74 -3.43
CA SER A 216 6.05 -33.99 -3.22
C SER A 216 5.78 -35.44 -2.82
N ALA A 217 4.86 -35.64 -1.90
CA ALA A 217 4.38 -36.95 -1.50
C ALA A 217 2.91 -37.13 -1.93
N ILE A 218 2.56 -38.35 -2.32
CA ILE A 218 1.17 -38.71 -2.63
C ILE A 218 0.60 -39.42 -1.41
N VAL A 219 -0.42 -38.79 -0.80
CA VAL A 219 -1.15 -39.36 0.34
C VAL A 219 -2.60 -39.59 -0.07
N GLY A 220 -2.94 -40.82 -0.31
CA GLY A 220 -4.25 -41.20 -0.89
C GLY A 220 -4.44 -40.67 -2.30
N SER A 221 -5.38 -39.77 -2.52
CA SER A 221 -5.65 -39.12 -3.82
C SER A 221 -5.09 -37.67 -3.91
N GLN A 222 -4.40 -37.21 -2.89
CA GLN A 222 -3.88 -35.85 -2.85
C GLN A 222 -2.35 -35.85 -3.01
N LYS A 223 -1.87 -34.90 -3.83
CA LYS A 223 -0.44 -34.59 -3.96
C LYS A 223 -0.11 -33.44 -3.01
N LEU A 224 0.68 -33.73 -1.98
CA LEU A 224 1.14 -32.76 -1.00
C LEU A 224 2.56 -32.33 -1.34
N SER A 225 2.80 -31.02 -1.37
CA SER A 225 4.17 -30.49 -1.41
C SER A 225 4.82 -30.65 -0.05
N VAL A 226 6.04 -31.15 -0.03
CA VAL A 226 6.83 -31.33 1.18
C VAL A 226 7.93 -30.28 1.17
N SER A 227 8.02 -29.48 2.23
CA SER A 227 9.14 -28.57 2.47
C SER A 227 9.87 -28.97 3.76
N ALA A 228 11.18 -28.83 3.74
CA ALA A 228 12.03 -28.99 4.92
C ALA A 228 12.63 -27.62 5.24
N GLY A 229 12.52 -27.18 6.47
CA GLY A 229 13.03 -25.90 6.90
C GLY A 229 12.94 -25.74 8.42
N VAL A 230 13.54 -24.68 8.89
CA VAL A 230 13.44 -24.23 10.29
C VAL A 230 12.85 -22.83 10.23
N SER A 231 11.78 -22.59 10.98
CA SER A 231 11.17 -21.29 11.15
C SER A 231 11.39 -20.78 12.56
N TYR A 232 11.82 -19.53 12.67
CA TYR A 232 12.03 -18.84 13.94
C TYR A 232 10.94 -17.78 14.13
N ASP A 233 9.69 -18.21 14.09
CA ASP A 233 8.46 -17.41 14.11
C ASP A 233 8.02 -16.96 15.51
N THR A 234 8.71 -17.42 16.57
CA THR A 234 8.42 -17.02 17.95
C THR A 234 9.67 -16.46 18.64
N MET A 235 9.46 -15.62 19.65
CA MET A 235 10.57 -15.02 20.43
C MET A 235 11.47 -16.11 21.05
N GLU A 236 10.87 -17.18 21.57
CA GLU A 236 11.61 -18.30 22.17
C GLU A 236 12.49 -19.01 21.15
N ARG A 237 12.00 -19.21 19.93
CA ARG A 237 12.79 -19.81 18.85
C ARG A 237 13.89 -18.87 18.37
N LEU A 238 13.60 -17.57 18.24
CA LEU A 238 14.61 -16.58 17.87
C LEU A 238 15.79 -16.58 18.84
N LYS A 239 15.56 -16.68 20.14
CA LYS A 239 16.61 -16.78 21.17
C LYS A 239 17.55 -17.96 20.92
N THR A 240 17.04 -19.06 20.36
CA THR A 240 17.80 -20.29 20.12
C THR A 240 18.52 -20.35 18.77
N ILE A 241 18.55 -19.27 18.00
CA ILE A 241 19.30 -19.22 16.73
C ILE A 241 20.77 -19.56 17.00
N PRO A 242 21.32 -20.58 16.34
CA PRO A 242 22.71 -20.98 16.51
C PRO A 242 23.65 -20.03 15.77
N ILE A 243 24.67 -19.53 16.49
CA ILE A 243 25.70 -18.65 15.94
C ILE A 243 27.06 -19.35 16.13
N THR A 244 27.77 -19.59 15.00
CA THR A 244 29.10 -20.21 15.05
C THR A 244 30.15 -19.15 15.37
N VAL A 245 30.94 -19.37 16.42
CA VAL A 245 32.06 -18.52 16.80
C VAL A 245 33.39 -18.99 16.15
N GLY A 246 34.40 -18.12 16.15
CA GLY A 246 35.68 -18.40 15.50
C GLY A 246 36.44 -19.65 15.95
N SER A 247 36.15 -20.18 17.15
CA SER A 247 36.66 -21.46 17.67
C SER A 247 36.00 -22.69 17.06
N GLY A 248 34.88 -22.52 16.34
CA GLY A 248 34.03 -23.61 15.83
C GLY A 248 32.94 -24.04 16.81
N ASP A 249 32.87 -23.43 18.00
CA ASP A 249 31.79 -23.63 18.95
C ASP A 249 30.52 -22.96 18.51
N ILE A 250 29.37 -23.46 18.98
CA ILE A 250 28.04 -22.89 18.69
C ILE A 250 27.49 -22.28 19.97
N ILE A 251 27.10 -21.01 19.88
CA ILE A 251 26.37 -20.31 20.94
C ILE A 251 24.99 -19.95 20.42
N HIS A 252 24.09 -19.50 21.30
CA HIS A 252 22.76 -19.06 20.90
C HIS A 252 22.66 -17.53 20.91
N LEU A 253 21.68 -17.00 20.17
CA LEU A 253 21.45 -15.55 20.08
C LEU A 253 21.23 -14.93 21.46
N GLU A 254 20.57 -15.63 22.41
CA GLU A 254 20.35 -15.17 23.78
C GLU A 254 21.64 -15.01 24.61
N ASP A 255 22.73 -15.68 24.21
CA ASP A 255 24.02 -15.56 24.90
C ASP A 255 24.72 -14.23 24.65
N ILE A 256 24.37 -13.56 23.51
CA ILE A 256 25.01 -12.35 23.04
C ILE A 256 24.03 -11.16 22.80
N ALA A 257 22.73 -11.38 22.97
CA ALA A 257 21.71 -10.37 22.74
C ALA A 257 20.58 -10.44 23.76
N ASN A 258 19.97 -9.29 24.01
CA ASN A 258 18.67 -9.20 24.66
C ASN A 258 17.58 -9.19 23.59
N VAL A 259 16.72 -10.19 23.60
CA VAL A 259 15.60 -10.33 22.66
C VAL A 259 14.31 -10.02 23.40
N HIS A 260 13.63 -8.96 22.97
CA HIS A 260 12.35 -8.54 23.56
C HIS A 260 11.44 -7.91 22.51
N THR A 261 10.16 -7.87 22.80
CA THR A 261 9.18 -7.14 21.97
C THR A 261 9.29 -5.64 22.23
N ASN A 262 9.20 -4.86 21.19
CA ASN A 262 9.13 -3.42 21.23
C ASN A 262 8.01 -2.93 20.32
N LEU A 263 7.56 -1.70 20.51
CA LEU A 263 6.58 -1.05 19.65
C LEU A 263 7.30 -0.01 18.79
N GLU A 264 6.92 0.09 17.51
CA GLU A 264 7.38 1.18 16.65
C GLU A 264 6.88 2.53 17.15
N ASP A 265 7.63 3.58 16.85
CA ASP A 265 7.14 4.93 17.12
C ASP A 265 5.89 5.20 16.27
N PRO A 266 4.81 5.75 16.86
CA PRO A 266 3.56 5.93 16.15
C PRO A 266 3.73 6.95 15.02
N ILE A 267 3.48 6.53 13.78
CA ILE A 267 3.48 7.42 12.61
C ILE A 267 2.28 8.37 12.65
N GLY A 268 1.19 7.96 13.32
CA GLY A 268 -0.02 8.74 13.48
C GLY A 268 -0.89 8.20 14.61
N ILE A 269 -1.76 9.05 15.13
CA ILE A 269 -2.70 8.67 16.20
C ILE A 269 -4.12 8.80 15.65
N GLY A 270 -4.83 7.68 15.57
CA GLY A 270 -6.26 7.64 15.29
C GLY A 270 -7.06 7.75 16.59
N ARG A 271 -8.10 8.60 16.61
CA ARG A 271 -9.03 8.70 17.75
C ARG A 271 -10.47 8.77 17.29
N TYR A 272 -11.30 7.95 17.92
CA TYR A 272 -12.75 7.99 17.73
C TYR A 272 -13.45 8.10 19.09
N ASN A 273 -14.28 9.12 19.26
CA ASN A 273 -14.97 9.44 20.52
C ASN A 273 -13.99 9.56 21.72
N GLY A 274 -12.78 10.08 21.52
CA GLY A 274 -11.77 10.29 22.57
C GLY A 274 -10.99 9.03 22.97
N ARG A 275 -11.23 7.88 22.33
CA ARG A 275 -10.46 6.64 22.50
C ARG A 275 -9.49 6.46 21.35
N ASP A 276 -8.35 5.90 21.63
CA ASP A 276 -7.39 5.53 20.58
C ASP A 276 -8.02 4.42 19.73
N THR A 277 -7.86 4.52 18.43
CA THR A 277 -8.50 3.65 17.44
C THR A 277 -7.58 3.34 16.28
N MET A 278 -7.72 2.15 15.73
CA MET A 278 -7.18 1.82 14.42
C MET A 278 -8.13 2.32 13.33
N THR A 279 -7.57 2.82 12.26
CA THR A 279 -8.32 3.31 11.10
C THR A 279 -8.01 2.43 9.91
N LEU A 280 -9.05 1.89 9.28
CA LEU A 280 -8.94 1.17 8.02
C LEU A 280 -9.49 2.05 6.90
N ALA A 281 -8.63 2.45 5.98
CA ALA A 281 -9.01 3.19 4.79
C ALA A 281 -9.23 2.19 3.64
N ILE A 282 -10.49 1.98 3.27
CA ILE A 282 -10.89 1.01 2.24
C ILE A 282 -10.96 1.72 0.89
N LYS A 283 -10.18 1.25 -0.07
CA LYS A 283 -10.18 1.74 -1.45
C LYS A 283 -10.97 0.80 -2.34
N LYS A 284 -11.76 1.37 -3.25
CA LYS A 284 -12.54 0.61 -4.22
C LYS A 284 -11.70 0.16 -5.40
N GLN A 285 -12.09 -0.93 -6.05
CA GLN A 285 -11.58 -1.23 -7.39
C GLN A 285 -12.14 -0.22 -8.41
N GLN A 286 -11.37 0.06 -9.43
CA GLN A 286 -11.69 1.08 -10.44
C GLN A 286 -13.05 0.85 -11.11
N GLU A 287 -13.43 -0.41 -11.34
CA GLU A 287 -14.70 -0.76 -11.98
C GLU A 287 -15.90 -0.82 -11.01
N SER A 288 -15.64 -0.79 -9.68
CA SER A 288 -16.66 -0.93 -8.64
C SER A 288 -17.21 0.42 -8.20
N SER A 289 -18.48 0.45 -7.82
CA SER A 289 -19.11 1.65 -7.29
C SER A 289 -18.94 1.77 -5.76
N ALA A 290 -18.90 3.00 -5.25
CA ALA A 290 -18.85 3.26 -3.82
C ALA A 290 -20.02 2.61 -3.07
N GLY A 291 -21.21 2.52 -3.70
CA GLY A 291 -22.39 1.87 -3.14
C GLY A 291 -22.24 0.35 -3.01
N GLU A 292 -21.55 -0.32 -3.95
CA GLU A 292 -21.27 -1.76 -3.88
C GLU A 292 -20.27 -2.06 -2.76
N VAL A 293 -19.17 -1.29 -2.70
CA VAL A 293 -18.17 -1.42 -1.62
C VAL A 293 -18.84 -1.24 -0.27
N SER A 294 -19.63 -0.17 -0.08
CA SER A 294 -20.30 0.10 1.19
C SER A 294 -21.22 -1.05 1.62
N LYS A 295 -22.01 -1.62 0.70
CA LYS A 295 -22.87 -2.76 1.02
C LYS A 295 -22.11 -4.01 1.40
N ALA A 296 -21.03 -4.32 0.65
CA ALA A 296 -20.23 -5.51 0.90
C ALA A 296 -19.43 -5.39 2.21
N VAL A 297 -18.86 -4.22 2.48
CA VAL A 297 -18.14 -3.90 3.71
C VAL A 297 -19.07 -3.99 4.92
N ASN A 298 -20.25 -3.36 4.88
CA ASN A 298 -21.22 -3.44 6.00
C ASN A 298 -21.65 -4.87 6.29
N LYS A 299 -21.87 -5.70 5.25
CA LYS A 299 -22.15 -7.11 5.43
C LYS A 299 -21.00 -7.88 6.08
N THR A 300 -19.76 -7.49 5.79
CA THR A 300 -18.59 -8.12 6.42
C THR A 300 -18.45 -7.68 7.86
N ILE A 301 -18.74 -6.41 8.19
CA ILE A 301 -18.79 -5.89 9.57
C ILE A 301 -19.78 -6.70 10.39
N GLU A 302 -21.05 -6.86 9.93
CA GLU A 302 -22.08 -7.64 10.61
C GLU A 302 -21.67 -9.11 10.87
N ARG A 303 -20.71 -9.64 10.14
CA ARG A 303 -20.17 -10.99 10.32
C ARG A 303 -19.01 -11.03 11.32
N LEU A 304 -18.29 -9.94 11.46
CA LEU A 304 -17.10 -9.84 12.33
C LEU A 304 -17.45 -9.38 13.76
N GLU A 305 -18.57 -8.67 13.92
CA GLU A 305 -19.17 -8.34 15.22
C GLU A 305 -19.87 -9.56 15.86
#